data_df70135df26421308f6b8c02bad32efc
#
_entry.id   df70135df26421308f6b8c02bad32efc
#
_cell.length_a   1.000
_cell.length_b   1.000
_cell.length_c   1.000
_cell.angle_alpha   90.00
_cell.angle_beta   90.00
_cell.angle_gamma   90.00
#
_symmetry.space_group_name_H-M   'P 1'
#
loop_
_entity.id
_entity.type
_entity.pdbx_description
1 polymer ?
#
loop_
_entity_poly.entity_id
_entity_poly.type
_entity_poly.pdbx_seq_one_letter_code
_entity_poly.pdbx_strand_id
1 'polypeptide(L)'
;EELVDFARRLLIKRQARLEAQRRPTVSVVAPAMAETASAHEFCVPGGAFVSGQHAWARIEPGGQVRIGLDDFARKALGLFDRVSLPAHGTQVRAGDPLFTVGRGDGMVRFPSPVSGRVVASNETLVGEPDRASRSPYDRGWFCLLQPSDLAAELPALRIGKPVIAWYQEEIARLRAAA
;
A
#
# COMPACT_ATOMS: atom_id res chain seq x y z
N GLU A 1 -22.14 36.26 16.10
CA GLU A 1 -21.78 34.83 16.21
C GLU A 1 -22.27 34.04 14.97
N GLU A 2 -23.52 34.15 14.55
CA GLU A 2 -24.12 33.45 13.42
C GLU A 2 -23.42 33.71 12.08
N LEU A 3 -22.95 34.94 11.83
CA LEU A 3 -22.27 35.34 10.60
C LEU A 3 -20.89 34.67 10.48
N VAL A 4 -20.18 34.53 11.60
CA VAL A 4 -18.87 33.90 11.67
C VAL A 4 -18.98 32.36 11.42
N ASP A 5 -20.00 31.74 12.00
CA ASP A 5 -20.28 30.31 11.78
C ASP A 5 -20.74 30.01 10.34
N PHE A 6 -21.52 30.90 9.76
CA PHE A 6 -21.92 30.80 8.36
C PHE A 6 -20.70 30.93 7.42
N ALA A 7 -19.81 31.92 7.65
CA ALA A 7 -18.60 32.11 6.89
C ALA A 7 -17.63 30.89 7.02
N ARG A 8 -17.50 30.33 8.23
CA ARG A 8 -16.69 29.16 8.49
C ARG A 8 -17.22 27.92 7.72
N ARG A 9 -18.53 27.68 7.72
CA ARG A 9 -19.16 26.60 6.96
C ARG A 9 -18.98 26.77 5.45
N LEU A 10 -19.06 27.99 4.93
CA LEU A 10 -18.80 28.27 3.51
C LEU A 10 -17.34 28.03 3.13
N LEU A 11 -16.37 28.41 3.96
CA LEU A 11 -14.96 28.18 3.75
C LEU A 11 -14.64 26.68 3.76
N ILE A 12 -15.19 25.93 4.71
CA ILE A 12 -15.01 24.45 4.77
C ILE A 12 -15.59 23.78 3.52
N LYS A 13 -16.81 24.16 3.09
CA LYS A 13 -17.42 23.64 1.86
C LYS A 13 -16.61 24.00 0.60
N ARG A 14 -16.06 25.21 0.54
CA ARG A 14 -15.21 25.67 -0.57
C ARG A 14 -13.88 24.89 -0.62
N GLN A 15 -13.24 24.68 0.54
CA GLN A 15 -12.02 23.86 0.64
C GLN A 15 -12.29 22.42 0.22
N ALA A 16 -13.35 21.79 0.74
CA ALA A 16 -13.73 20.42 0.35
C ALA A 16 -14.01 20.30 -1.16
N ARG A 17 -14.64 21.31 -1.78
CA ARG A 17 -14.89 21.35 -3.22
C ARG A 17 -13.61 21.54 -4.03
N LEU A 18 -12.67 22.37 -3.58
CA LEU A 18 -11.37 22.58 -4.21
C LEU A 18 -10.50 21.33 -4.08
N GLU A 19 -10.53 20.66 -2.94
CA GLU A 19 -9.84 19.38 -2.73
C GLU A 19 -10.41 18.27 -3.62
N ALA A 20 -11.73 18.17 -3.74
CA ALA A 20 -12.38 17.21 -4.64
C ALA A 20 -12.05 17.44 -6.13
N GLN A 21 -11.65 18.65 -6.52
CA GLN A 21 -11.23 19.01 -7.87
C GLN A 21 -9.72 18.81 -8.11
N ARG A 22 -8.92 18.57 -7.06
CA ARG A 22 -7.49 18.30 -7.22
C ARG A 22 -7.27 17.02 -8.01
N ARG A 23 -6.41 17.10 -9.01
CA ARG A 23 -5.96 15.91 -9.73
C ARG A 23 -5.03 15.11 -8.82
N PRO A 24 -5.20 13.78 -8.73
CA PRO A 24 -4.25 12.95 -7.99
C PRO A 24 -2.85 13.11 -8.54
N THR A 25 -1.91 13.23 -7.63
CA THR A 25 -0.48 13.25 -7.93
C THR A 25 0.20 11.99 -7.42
N VAL A 26 1.24 11.54 -8.11
CA VAL A 26 2.04 10.39 -7.70
C VAL A 26 3.47 10.86 -7.48
N SER A 27 4.03 10.57 -6.32
CA SER A 27 5.40 10.97 -5.96
C SER A 27 6.15 9.86 -5.25
N VAL A 28 7.48 9.83 -5.45
CA VAL A 28 8.36 8.97 -4.66
C VAL A 28 8.70 9.69 -3.36
N VAL A 29 8.45 9.02 -2.24
CA VAL A 29 8.65 9.59 -0.89
C VAL A 29 9.42 8.64 0.01
N ALA A 30 10.00 9.18 1.07
CA ALA A 30 10.50 8.36 2.18
C ALA A 30 9.32 7.63 2.87
N PRO A 31 9.51 6.41 3.37
CA PRO A 31 8.42 5.60 3.95
C PRO A 31 7.57 6.33 4.99
N ALA A 32 8.18 7.07 5.90
CA ALA A 32 7.49 7.81 6.95
C ALA A 32 6.61 8.97 6.42
N MET A 33 6.92 9.52 5.25
CA MET A 33 6.14 10.62 4.67
C MET A 33 4.82 10.15 4.05
N ALA A 34 4.69 8.86 3.76
CA ALA A 34 3.44 8.32 3.24
C ALA A 34 2.29 8.38 4.24
N GLU A 35 2.58 8.41 5.53
CA GLU A 35 1.59 8.52 6.61
C GLU A 35 0.82 9.85 6.57
N THR A 36 1.49 10.92 6.14
CA THR A 36 0.95 12.29 6.10
C THR A 36 0.39 12.71 4.74
N ALA A 37 0.50 11.82 3.73
CA ALA A 37 0.01 12.11 2.39
C ALA A 37 -1.51 12.30 2.34
N SER A 38 -1.95 13.33 1.62
CA SER A 38 -3.37 13.61 1.44
C SER A 38 -4.08 12.55 0.59
N ALA A 39 -5.41 12.55 0.60
CA ALA A 39 -6.21 11.61 -0.19
C ALA A 39 -5.95 11.70 -1.71
N HIS A 40 -5.40 12.82 -2.18
CA HIS A 40 -5.10 13.07 -3.59
C HIS A 40 -3.63 12.82 -3.96
N GLU A 41 -2.80 12.42 -3.00
CA GLU A 41 -1.38 12.14 -3.20
C GLU A 41 -1.14 10.64 -3.05
N PHE A 42 -0.69 9.98 -4.11
CA PHE A 42 -0.26 8.59 -4.07
C PHE A 42 1.25 8.54 -3.88
N CYS A 43 1.69 7.78 -2.89
CA CYS A 43 3.09 7.66 -2.53
C CYS A 43 3.67 6.34 -3.01
N VAL A 44 4.83 6.43 -3.65
CA VAL A 44 5.65 5.29 -4.03
C VAL A 44 6.87 5.25 -3.11
N PRO A 45 7.17 4.13 -2.44
CA PRO A 45 8.31 4.07 -1.54
C PRO A 45 9.62 4.09 -2.34
N GLY A 46 10.55 4.93 -1.92
CA GLY A 46 11.92 4.85 -2.42
C GLY A 46 12.57 3.52 -2.03
N GLY A 47 13.28 2.89 -2.99
CA GLY A 47 14.02 1.64 -2.72
C GLY A 47 13.18 0.38 -2.56
N ALA A 48 11.89 0.41 -2.91
CA ALA A 48 11.05 -0.78 -2.94
C ALA A 48 10.54 -1.08 -4.36
N PHE A 49 10.40 -2.34 -4.65
CA PHE A 49 9.77 -2.86 -5.86
C PHE A 49 8.26 -2.99 -5.63
N VAL A 50 7.46 -2.85 -6.70
CA VAL A 50 6.00 -2.97 -6.62
C VAL A 50 5.52 -3.95 -7.67
N SER A 51 4.68 -4.91 -7.26
CA SER A 51 4.05 -5.88 -8.14
C SER A 51 2.81 -5.30 -8.82
N GLY A 52 2.36 -5.93 -9.91
CA GLY A 52 1.11 -5.56 -10.59
C GLY A 52 -0.16 -5.81 -9.77
N GLN A 53 -0.06 -6.41 -8.60
CA GLN A 53 -1.15 -6.66 -7.64
C GLN A 53 -1.02 -5.83 -6.37
N HIS A 54 -0.32 -4.69 -6.42
CA HIS A 54 -0.23 -3.73 -5.32
C HIS A 54 0.46 -4.23 -4.03
N ALA A 55 1.31 -5.25 -4.13
CA ALA A 55 2.25 -5.61 -3.07
C ALA A 55 3.62 -4.97 -3.33
N TRP A 56 4.22 -4.35 -2.31
CA TRP A 56 5.60 -3.88 -2.41
C TRP A 56 6.56 -4.88 -1.79
N ALA A 57 7.78 -4.92 -2.31
CA ALA A 57 8.89 -5.74 -1.85
C ALA A 57 10.14 -4.88 -1.64
N ARG A 58 10.73 -4.91 -0.45
CA ARG A 58 11.98 -4.22 -0.14
C ARG A 58 13.03 -5.22 0.32
N ILE A 59 14.20 -5.15 -0.30
CA ILE A 59 15.34 -5.99 0.06
C ILE A 59 15.97 -5.40 1.32
N GLU A 60 16.04 -6.20 2.38
CA GLU A 60 16.69 -5.84 3.63
C GLU A 60 18.20 -6.14 3.55
N PRO A 61 19.04 -5.50 4.40
CA PRO A 61 20.49 -5.70 4.36
C PRO A 61 20.95 -7.17 4.49
N GLY A 62 20.15 -8.03 5.13
CA GLY A 62 20.40 -9.47 5.25
C GLY A 62 19.98 -10.31 4.05
N GLY A 63 19.54 -9.68 2.94
CA GLY A 63 19.06 -10.37 1.75
C GLY A 63 17.63 -10.92 1.85
N GLN A 64 16.96 -10.72 2.96
CA GLN A 64 15.54 -11.02 3.13
C GLN A 64 14.69 -9.97 2.42
N VAL A 65 13.45 -10.31 2.10
CA VAL A 65 12.50 -9.40 1.42
C VAL A 65 11.34 -9.11 2.35
N ARG A 66 11.20 -7.84 2.70
CA ARG A 66 10.04 -7.34 3.45
C ARG A 66 8.92 -7.01 2.47
N ILE A 67 7.70 -7.41 2.81
CA ILE A 67 6.53 -7.30 1.94
C ILE A 67 5.40 -6.57 2.66
N GLY A 68 4.70 -5.70 1.92
CA GLY A 68 3.52 -5.02 2.40
C GLY A 68 2.61 -4.57 1.27
N LEU A 69 1.55 -3.83 1.62
CA LEU A 69 0.63 -3.20 0.67
C LEU A 69 1.14 -1.84 0.22
N ASP A 70 0.93 -1.51 -1.04
CA ASP A 70 1.24 -0.19 -1.55
C ASP A 70 0.14 0.85 -1.18
N ASP A 71 0.48 2.13 -1.39
CA ASP A 71 -0.41 3.25 -1.06
C ASP A 71 -1.68 3.27 -1.93
N PHE A 72 -1.61 2.72 -3.14
CA PHE A 72 -2.77 2.63 -4.02
C PHE A 72 -3.83 1.66 -3.45
N ALA A 73 -3.43 0.43 -3.12
CA ALA A 73 -4.33 -0.56 -2.51
C ALA A 73 -4.86 -0.06 -1.16
N ARG A 74 -4.00 0.54 -0.34
CA ARG A 74 -4.39 1.15 0.94
C ARG A 74 -5.51 2.18 0.77
N LYS A 75 -5.39 3.10 -0.17
CA LYS A 75 -6.40 4.15 -0.40
C LYS A 75 -7.68 3.61 -1.02
N ALA A 76 -7.56 2.64 -1.93
CA ALA A 76 -8.72 1.98 -2.53
C ALA A 76 -9.55 1.20 -1.50
N LEU A 77 -8.90 0.54 -0.53
CA LEU A 77 -9.56 -0.28 0.48
C LEU A 77 -9.94 0.50 1.75
N GLY A 78 -9.23 1.58 2.07
CA GLY A 78 -9.41 2.36 3.28
C GLY A 78 -8.81 1.69 4.52
N LEU A 79 -9.42 1.93 5.70
CA LEU A 79 -8.96 1.32 6.95
C LEU A 79 -9.35 -0.15 7.02
N PHE A 80 -8.44 -1.00 7.47
CA PHE A 80 -8.67 -2.44 7.67
C PHE A 80 -9.13 -2.70 9.09
N ASP A 81 -10.02 -3.66 9.27
CA ASP A 81 -10.48 -4.18 10.56
C ASP A 81 -9.94 -5.59 10.84
N ARG A 82 -9.42 -6.27 9.81
CA ARG A 82 -8.86 -7.62 9.92
C ARG A 82 -7.71 -7.82 8.97
N VAL A 83 -6.74 -8.64 9.42
CA VAL A 83 -5.66 -9.15 8.58
C VAL A 83 -5.48 -10.65 8.82
N SER A 84 -5.05 -11.36 7.78
CA SER A 84 -4.57 -12.74 7.89
C SER A 84 -3.13 -12.79 7.39
N LEU A 85 -2.24 -13.24 8.24
CA LEU A 85 -0.81 -13.29 7.99
C LEU A 85 -0.38 -14.71 7.64
N PRO A 86 0.67 -14.88 6.81
CA PRO A 86 1.23 -16.20 6.52
C PRO A 86 1.94 -16.75 7.77
N ALA A 87 1.86 -18.06 7.96
CA ALA A 87 2.58 -18.74 9.05
C ALA A 87 4.08 -18.79 8.74
N HIS A 88 4.90 -18.75 9.81
CA HIS A 88 6.34 -18.98 9.71
C HIS A 88 6.64 -20.32 9.03
N GLY A 89 7.62 -20.34 8.15
CA GLY A 89 8.02 -21.54 7.41
C GLY A 89 7.21 -21.82 6.15
N THR A 90 6.11 -21.09 5.90
CA THR A 90 5.30 -21.26 4.68
C THR A 90 6.15 -21.00 3.44
N GLN A 91 6.13 -21.94 2.49
CA GLN A 91 6.73 -21.78 1.17
C GLN A 91 5.72 -21.15 0.22
N VAL A 92 6.12 -20.13 -0.53
CA VAL A 92 5.29 -19.48 -1.53
C VAL A 92 6.06 -19.26 -2.81
N ARG A 93 5.36 -19.28 -3.93
CA ARG A 93 5.85 -18.81 -5.23
C ARG A 93 5.34 -17.41 -5.52
N ALA A 94 6.03 -16.68 -6.39
CA ALA A 94 5.50 -15.42 -6.91
C ALA A 94 4.11 -15.66 -7.53
N GLY A 95 3.13 -14.87 -7.11
CA GLY A 95 1.73 -15.03 -7.51
C GLY A 95 0.87 -15.89 -6.57
N ASP A 96 1.45 -16.70 -5.70
CA ASP A 96 0.69 -17.47 -4.71
C ASP A 96 0.06 -16.53 -3.66
N PRO A 97 -1.13 -16.85 -3.13
CA PRO A 97 -1.74 -16.08 -2.04
C PRO A 97 -0.81 -16.00 -0.83
N LEU A 98 -0.56 -14.80 -0.31
CA LEU A 98 0.37 -14.58 0.80
C LEU A 98 -0.30 -14.04 2.05
N PHE A 99 -1.07 -12.98 1.93
CA PHE A 99 -1.80 -12.40 3.05
C PHE A 99 -3.16 -11.87 2.61
N THR A 100 -4.03 -11.58 3.57
CA THR A 100 -5.38 -11.08 3.31
C THR A 100 -5.66 -9.88 4.21
N VAL A 101 -6.38 -8.90 3.68
CA VAL A 101 -6.93 -7.79 4.47
C VAL A 101 -8.43 -7.78 4.37
N GLY A 102 -9.10 -7.38 5.43
CA GLY A 102 -10.55 -7.30 5.50
C GLY A 102 -11.06 -5.95 5.96
N ARG A 103 -12.27 -5.61 5.50
CA ARG A 103 -13.05 -4.48 5.97
C ARG A 103 -14.53 -4.83 5.93
N GLY A 104 -15.22 -4.82 7.07
CA GLY A 104 -16.60 -5.31 7.16
C GLY A 104 -16.69 -6.75 6.66
N ASP A 105 -17.59 -7.05 5.74
CA ASP A 105 -17.75 -8.38 5.15
C ASP A 105 -16.82 -8.65 3.97
N GLY A 106 -16.10 -7.63 3.49
CA GLY A 106 -15.16 -7.74 2.37
C GLY A 106 -13.80 -8.27 2.79
N MET A 107 -13.24 -9.16 1.98
CA MET A 107 -11.88 -9.69 2.14
C MET A 107 -11.14 -9.62 0.80
N VAL A 108 -9.91 -9.11 0.82
CA VAL A 108 -9.05 -9.04 -0.37
C VAL A 108 -7.77 -9.81 -0.10
N ARG A 109 -7.43 -10.70 -1.02
CA ARG A 109 -6.23 -11.55 -0.96
C ARG A 109 -5.13 -10.95 -1.83
N PHE A 110 -3.93 -10.89 -1.28
CA PHE A 110 -2.76 -10.36 -1.97
C PHE A 110 -1.75 -11.47 -2.23
N PRO A 111 -1.29 -11.60 -3.48
CA PRO A 111 -0.29 -12.58 -3.85
C PRO A 111 1.11 -12.12 -3.45
N SER A 112 2.00 -13.10 -3.31
CA SER A 112 3.42 -12.85 -3.09
C SER A 112 4.07 -12.21 -4.32
N PRO A 113 4.81 -11.10 -4.16
CA PRO A 113 5.56 -10.51 -5.27
C PRO A 113 6.79 -11.33 -5.69
N VAL A 114 7.30 -12.18 -4.82
CA VAL A 114 8.49 -13.02 -5.04
C VAL A 114 8.32 -14.39 -4.39
N SER A 115 9.07 -15.36 -4.87
CA SER A 115 9.12 -16.72 -4.30
C SER A 115 10.05 -16.77 -3.09
N GLY A 116 9.70 -17.59 -2.09
CA GLY A 116 10.52 -17.77 -0.91
C GLY A 116 9.82 -18.47 0.23
N ARG A 117 10.48 -18.45 1.39
CA ARG A 117 9.95 -18.99 2.64
C ARG A 117 9.70 -17.87 3.63
N VAL A 118 8.53 -17.86 4.25
CA VAL A 118 8.18 -16.90 5.31
C VAL A 118 9.08 -17.13 6.53
N VAL A 119 9.83 -16.11 6.94
CA VAL A 119 10.73 -16.16 8.10
C VAL A 119 10.23 -15.32 9.27
N ALA A 120 9.33 -14.37 9.02
CA ALA A 120 8.63 -13.61 10.06
C ALA A 120 7.33 -13.05 9.52
N SER A 121 6.35 -12.87 10.39
CA SER A 121 5.10 -12.14 10.12
C SER A 121 4.93 -11.02 11.14
N ASN A 122 4.31 -9.91 10.74
CA ASN A 122 4.11 -8.77 11.62
C ASN A 122 2.86 -8.96 12.49
N GLU A 123 3.03 -9.71 13.57
CA GLU A 123 1.95 -10.05 14.51
C GLU A 123 1.26 -8.81 15.11
N THR A 124 1.89 -7.63 15.09
CA THR A 124 1.26 -6.41 15.59
C THR A 124 0.03 -6.03 14.76
N LEU A 125 -0.05 -6.43 13.48
CA LEU A 125 -1.20 -6.18 12.64
C LEU A 125 -2.45 -6.98 13.04
N VAL A 126 -2.30 -8.08 13.80
CA VAL A 126 -3.45 -8.85 14.31
C VAL A 126 -4.24 -8.03 15.33
N GLY A 127 -3.55 -7.30 16.20
CA GLY A 127 -4.17 -6.41 17.18
C GLY A 127 -4.48 -4.99 16.66
N GLU A 128 -3.72 -4.53 15.65
CA GLU A 128 -3.80 -3.19 15.09
C GLU A 128 -3.81 -3.25 13.55
N PRO A 129 -4.84 -3.83 12.91
CA PRO A 129 -4.88 -4.05 11.46
C PRO A 129 -4.82 -2.75 10.64
N ASP A 130 -5.37 -1.66 11.16
CA ASP A 130 -5.34 -0.34 10.54
C ASP A 130 -3.93 0.29 10.46
N ARG A 131 -2.94 -0.26 11.19
CA ARG A 131 -1.53 0.12 11.06
C ARG A 131 -1.01 -0.10 9.63
N ALA A 132 -1.48 -1.15 8.95
CA ALA A 132 -1.14 -1.39 7.55
C ALA A 132 -1.66 -0.28 6.62
N SER A 133 -2.78 0.35 6.97
CA SER A 133 -3.32 1.51 6.25
C SER A 133 -2.60 2.82 6.64
N ARG A 134 -2.26 3.00 7.92
CA ARG A 134 -1.68 4.27 8.39
C ARG A 134 -0.20 4.39 8.04
N SER A 135 0.54 3.30 8.07
CA SER A 135 2.00 3.28 7.86
C SER A 135 2.41 2.17 6.89
N PRO A 136 1.97 2.21 5.61
CA PRO A 136 2.06 1.09 4.68
C PRO A 136 3.51 0.68 4.38
N TYR A 137 4.46 1.62 4.36
CA TYR A 137 5.84 1.37 3.93
C TYR A 137 6.86 1.26 5.08
N ASP A 138 6.42 1.43 6.32
CA ASP A 138 7.26 1.30 7.52
C ASP A 138 6.69 0.24 8.46
N ARG A 139 5.80 0.62 9.39
CA ARG A 139 5.26 -0.29 10.43
C ARG A 139 4.17 -1.23 9.92
N GLY A 140 3.57 -0.93 8.77
CA GLY A 140 2.49 -1.69 8.16
C GLY A 140 2.92 -2.83 7.24
N TRP A 141 4.19 -3.30 7.34
CA TRP A 141 4.63 -4.48 6.61
C TRP A 141 3.90 -5.75 7.09
N PHE A 142 3.72 -6.76 6.22
CA PHE A 142 2.97 -7.98 6.52
C PHE A 142 3.88 -9.14 6.87
N CYS A 143 4.88 -9.41 6.07
CA CYS A 143 5.80 -10.51 6.32
C CYS A 143 7.20 -10.26 5.75
N LEU A 144 8.14 -11.10 6.18
CA LEU A 144 9.51 -11.14 5.74
C LEU A 144 9.77 -12.52 5.11
N LEU A 145 10.26 -12.55 3.89
CA LEU A 145 10.61 -13.77 3.16
C LEU A 145 12.12 -13.94 3.06
N GLN A 146 12.58 -15.19 3.17
CA GLN A 146 13.86 -15.60 2.62
C GLN A 146 13.62 -15.96 1.15
N PRO A 147 14.06 -15.13 0.19
CA PRO A 147 13.77 -15.37 -1.22
C PRO A 147 14.51 -16.59 -1.75
N SER A 148 13.94 -17.27 -2.75
CA SER A 148 14.56 -18.43 -3.41
C SER A 148 15.26 -18.09 -4.72
N ASP A 149 14.70 -17.17 -5.53
CA ASP A 149 15.28 -16.76 -6.82
C ASP A 149 14.95 -15.29 -7.12
N LEU A 150 15.42 -14.41 -6.27
CA LEU A 150 15.12 -12.98 -6.35
C LEU A 150 15.63 -12.36 -7.67
N ALA A 151 16.79 -12.78 -8.14
CA ALA A 151 17.39 -12.21 -9.35
C ALA A 151 16.56 -12.47 -10.61
N ALA A 152 15.93 -13.64 -10.71
CA ALA A 152 15.05 -13.97 -11.82
C ALA A 152 13.68 -13.25 -11.74
N GLU A 153 13.21 -12.95 -10.53
CA GLU A 153 11.86 -12.41 -10.31
C GLU A 153 11.80 -10.88 -10.28
N LEU A 154 12.86 -10.19 -9.84
CA LEU A 154 12.90 -8.72 -9.78
C LEU A 154 12.56 -8.02 -11.11
N PRO A 155 12.96 -8.51 -12.30
CA PRO A 155 12.62 -7.88 -13.57
C PRO A 155 11.11 -7.79 -13.86
N ALA A 156 10.30 -8.63 -13.22
CA ALA A 156 8.84 -8.60 -13.33
C ALA A 156 8.19 -7.53 -12.44
N LEU A 157 8.94 -6.94 -11.52
CA LEU A 157 8.48 -5.90 -10.61
C LEU A 157 8.91 -4.52 -11.10
N ARG A 158 8.21 -3.49 -10.64
CA ARG A 158 8.50 -2.09 -10.99
C ARG A 158 9.19 -1.39 -9.83
N ILE A 159 10.10 -0.47 -10.14
CA ILE A 159 10.76 0.40 -9.14
C ILE A 159 10.92 1.81 -9.70
N GLY A 160 10.73 2.82 -8.87
CA GLY A 160 10.96 4.22 -9.23
C GLY A 160 9.96 4.76 -10.28
N LYS A 161 10.46 5.41 -11.34
CA LYS A 161 9.63 6.03 -12.39
C LYS A 161 8.59 5.09 -13.04
N PRO A 162 8.89 3.83 -13.35
CA PRO A 162 7.89 2.88 -13.85
C PRO A 162 6.70 2.66 -12.91
N VAL A 163 6.89 2.75 -11.58
CA VAL A 163 5.77 2.67 -10.63
C VAL A 163 4.88 3.90 -10.73
N ILE A 164 5.48 5.09 -10.86
CA ILE A 164 4.73 6.35 -11.01
C ILE A 164 3.85 6.30 -12.26
N ALA A 165 4.41 5.89 -13.40
CA ALA A 165 3.67 5.78 -14.66
C ALA A 165 2.50 4.79 -14.54
N TRP A 166 2.77 3.62 -13.95
CA TRP A 166 1.75 2.60 -13.73
C TRP A 166 0.64 3.08 -12.78
N TYR A 167 0.94 3.79 -11.70
CA TYR A 167 -0.07 4.36 -10.81
C TYR A 167 -0.95 5.37 -11.54
N GLN A 168 -0.39 6.19 -12.43
CA GLN A 168 -1.16 7.13 -13.23
C GLN A 168 -2.16 6.40 -14.16
N GLU A 169 -1.74 5.27 -14.75
CA GLU A 169 -2.62 4.40 -15.55
C GLU A 169 -3.74 3.78 -14.69
N GLU A 170 -3.42 3.27 -13.50
CA GLU A 170 -4.41 2.69 -12.56
C GLU A 170 -5.43 3.75 -12.11
N ILE A 171 -4.99 4.96 -11.77
CA ILE A 171 -5.86 6.09 -11.43
C ILE A 171 -6.79 6.45 -12.60
N ALA A 172 -6.26 6.50 -13.83
CA ALA A 172 -7.05 6.79 -15.02
C ALA A 172 -8.10 5.69 -15.27
N ARG A 173 -7.72 4.42 -15.07
CA ARG A 173 -8.61 3.26 -15.22
C ARG A 173 -9.75 3.28 -14.20
N LEU A 174 -9.48 3.58 -12.93
CA LEU A 174 -10.52 3.72 -11.91
C LEU A 174 -11.50 4.85 -12.21
N ARG A 175 -11.01 5.98 -12.72
CA ARG A 175 -11.86 7.12 -13.09
C ARG A 175 -12.78 6.82 -14.28
N ALA A 176 -12.31 5.99 -15.22
CA ALA A 176 -13.12 5.58 -16.36
C ALA A 176 -14.21 4.56 -15.99
N ALA A 177 -14.06 3.88 -14.86
CA ALA A 177 -15.01 2.87 -14.34
C ALA A 177 -16.04 3.45 -13.34
N ALA A 178 -15.88 4.70 -12.89
CA ALA A 178 -16.77 5.39 -11.93
C ALA A 178 -17.78 6.26 -12.62
#